data_9932b258bf25a9b999309fc008b1f297
#
_entry.id   9932b258bf25a9b999309fc008b1f297
#
_cell.length_a   1.000
_cell.length_b   1.000
_cell.length_c   1.000
_cell.angle_alpha   90.00
_cell.angle_beta   90.00
_cell.angle_gamma   90.00
#
_symmetry.space_group_name_H-M   'P 1'
#
loop_
_entity.id
_entity.type
_entity.pdbx_description
1 polymer ?
#
loop_
_entity_poly.entity_id
_entity_poly.type
_entity_poly.pdbx_seq_one_letter_code
_entity_poly.pdbx_strand_id
1 'polypeptide(L)'
;MAESQHWYDAVTGAPRYTTTGKNGKERNTTLRDAKANPGTLVPSVSTINSQLSKAGLNTWFQTEAIKAAAENPRSLQEEEKDYISRILELSKRKSQDAMARGTLIHDFIESFYNQDYLPDMPAYVRVVDDAITAHFGTQLWIPEQSLVNQEGYGGKCDLYCKPRHDFTGVVIDFKTTEKSPGDLTPYTEHITQLAAYREVLAPNARCANVYINGTTNEVSIYEHDEQSLRDGYEIFLNLLKVYKLRNKLL
;
A
#
# COMPACT_ATOMS: atom_id res chain seq x y z
N MET A 1 -1.42 -15.93 -8.74
CA MET A 1 -1.45 -14.81 -9.70
C MET A 1 -0.30 -13.89 -9.32
N ALA A 2 0.49 -13.40 -10.27
CA ALA A 2 1.50 -12.38 -9.96
C ALA A 2 0.76 -11.17 -9.40
N GLU A 3 1.23 -10.62 -8.26
CA GLU A 3 0.76 -9.34 -7.76
C GLU A 3 0.81 -8.33 -8.90
N SER A 4 -0.26 -7.58 -9.10
CA SER A 4 -0.29 -6.53 -10.10
C SER A 4 0.79 -5.51 -9.73
N GLN A 5 1.89 -5.51 -10.46
CA GLN A 5 2.93 -4.52 -10.26
C GLN A 5 2.40 -3.17 -10.72
N HIS A 6 2.37 -2.20 -9.83
CA HIS A 6 1.97 -0.85 -10.18
C HIS A 6 3.16 -0.10 -10.79
N TRP A 7 2.88 0.58 -11.90
CA TRP A 7 3.86 1.36 -12.65
C TRP A 7 3.46 2.83 -12.70
N TYR A 8 4.47 3.68 -12.75
CA TYR A 8 4.30 5.12 -12.85
C TYR A 8 5.11 5.66 -14.02
N ASP A 9 4.65 6.74 -14.61
CA ASP A 9 5.39 7.50 -15.62
C ASP A 9 6.66 8.10 -15.00
N ALA A 10 7.80 7.84 -15.61
CA ALA A 10 9.10 8.20 -15.06
C ALA A 10 9.37 9.72 -15.02
N VAL A 11 8.57 10.52 -15.73
CA VAL A 11 8.73 11.98 -15.82
C VAL A 11 7.67 12.70 -14.98
N THR A 12 6.41 12.30 -15.16
CA THR A 12 5.26 13.01 -14.55
C THR A 12 4.83 12.43 -13.22
N GLY A 13 5.23 11.20 -12.89
CA GLY A 13 4.74 10.45 -11.72
C GLY A 13 3.28 10.00 -11.86
N ALA A 14 2.67 10.16 -13.03
CA ALA A 14 1.30 9.72 -13.25
C ALA A 14 1.18 8.19 -13.20
N PRO A 15 0.13 7.63 -12.57
CA PRO A 15 -0.11 6.19 -12.58
C PRO A 15 -0.24 5.64 -14.00
N ARG A 16 0.41 4.50 -14.26
CA ARG A 16 0.39 3.75 -15.52
C ARG A 16 0.01 2.29 -15.24
N TYR A 17 -1.13 2.07 -14.59
CA TYR A 17 -1.57 0.74 -14.19
C TYR A 17 -2.03 -0.11 -15.36
N THR A 18 -2.55 0.52 -16.41
CA THR A 18 -3.01 -0.13 -17.63
C THR A 18 -2.33 0.42 -18.88
N THR A 19 -2.35 -0.38 -19.94
CA THR A 19 -1.84 -0.04 -21.26
C THR A 19 -2.64 -0.78 -22.35
N THR A 20 -2.57 -0.30 -23.59
CA THR A 20 -3.24 -0.93 -24.73
C THR A 20 -2.43 -2.10 -25.25
N GLY A 21 -3.03 -3.29 -25.28
CA GLY A 21 -2.44 -4.48 -25.85
C GLY A 21 -2.41 -4.46 -27.39
N LYS A 22 -1.66 -5.38 -28.00
CA LYS A 22 -1.57 -5.51 -29.47
C LYS A 22 -2.92 -5.76 -30.17
N ASN A 23 -3.90 -6.27 -29.45
CA ASN A 23 -5.27 -6.52 -29.93
C ASN A 23 -6.20 -5.31 -29.72
N GLY A 24 -5.68 -4.14 -29.35
CA GLY A 24 -6.44 -2.94 -29.06
C GLY A 24 -7.20 -2.95 -27.72
N LYS A 25 -7.13 -4.04 -26.93
CA LYS A 25 -7.80 -4.14 -25.63
C LYS A 25 -6.89 -3.62 -24.53
N GLU A 26 -7.50 -3.00 -23.52
CA GLU A 26 -6.82 -2.61 -22.31
C GLU A 26 -6.34 -3.83 -21.52
N ARG A 27 -5.15 -3.74 -20.94
CA ARG A 27 -4.54 -4.73 -20.05
C ARG A 27 -3.64 -4.08 -19.04
N ASN A 28 -3.32 -4.80 -17.98
CA ASN A 28 -2.37 -4.29 -16.97
C ASN A 28 -0.99 -4.05 -17.60
N THR A 29 -0.36 -2.96 -17.16
CA THR A 29 1.06 -2.67 -17.43
C THR A 29 1.93 -3.68 -16.68
N THR A 30 2.97 -4.16 -17.33
CA THR A 30 3.84 -5.21 -16.80
C THR A 30 5.31 -4.83 -16.86
N LEU A 31 6.17 -5.59 -16.18
CA LEU A 31 7.62 -5.47 -16.29
C LEU A 31 8.10 -5.57 -17.76
N ARG A 32 7.41 -6.32 -18.60
CA ARG A 32 7.74 -6.44 -20.03
C ARG A 32 7.58 -5.11 -20.75
N ASP A 33 6.56 -4.32 -20.39
CA ASP A 33 6.32 -3.00 -20.99
C ASP A 33 7.40 -2.01 -20.57
N ALA A 34 7.81 -2.02 -19.30
CA ALA A 34 8.91 -1.20 -18.81
C ALA A 34 10.25 -1.55 -19.50
N LYS A 35 10.51 -2.85 -19.74
CA LYS A 35 11.70 -3.29 -20.49
C LYS A 35 11.66 -2.94 -21.97
N ALA A 36 10.47 -2.94 -22.57
CA ALA A 36 10.29 -2.56 -23.99
C ALA A 36 10.51 -1.06 -24.22
N ASN A 37 10.30 -0.23 -23.19
CA ASN A 37 10.43 1.21 -23.22
C ASN A 37 11.29 1.71 -22.04
N PRO A 38 12.61 1.48 -22.05
CA PRO A 38 13.49 1.85 -20.94
C PRO A 38 13.39 3.33 -20.57
N GLY A 39 13.34 3.64 -19.29
CA GLY A 39 13.29 5.01 -18.78
C GLY A 39 11.92 5.70 -18.87
N THR A 40 10.87 5.04 -19.38
CA THR A 40 9.52 5.62 -19.43
C THR A 40 8.64 5.24 -18.25
N LEU A 41 8.91 4.10 -17.64
CA LEU A 41 8.14 3.56 -16.53
C LEU A 41 9.05 3.21 -15.34
N VAL A 42 8.57 3.53 -14.15
CA VAL A 42 9.22 3.16 -12.88
C VAL A 42 8.28 2.31 -12.03
N PRO A 43 8.81 1.35 -11.24
CA PRO A 43 8.01 0.54 -10.32
C PRO A 43 7.49 1.38 -9.15
N SER A 44 6.37 0.95 -8.56
CA SER A 44 5.86 1.56 -7.34
C SER A 44 6.72 1.24 -6.11
N VAL A 45 6.64 2.11 -5.10
CA VAL A 45 7.22 1.88 -3.77
C VAL A 45 6.72 0.55 -3.19
N SER A 46 5.43 0.24 -3.29
CA SER A 46 4.86 -1.02 -2.80
C SER A 46 5.41 -2.25 -3.55
N THR A 47 5.63 -2.15 -4.87
CA THR A 47 6.28 -3.21 -5.66
C THR A 47 7.72 -3.45 -5.20
N ILE A 48 8.47 -2.40 -4.87
CA ILE A 48 9.84 -2.51 -4.35
C ILE A 48 9.82 -3.12 -2.94
N ASN A 49 8.95 -2.67 -2.06
CA ASN A 49 8.78 -3.19 -0.71
C ASN A 49 8.36 -4.67 -0.67
N SER A 50 7.75 -5.19 -1.75
CA SER A 50 7.42 -6.62 -1.85
C SER A 50 8.66 -7.53 -1.87
N GLN A 51 9.88 -6.97 -2.00
CA GLN A 51 11.14 -7.71 -1.85
C GLN A 51 11.47 -8.04 -0.38
N LEU A 52 10.85 -7.35 0.60
CA LEU A 52 10.99 -7.69 2.01
C LEU A 52 10.36 -9.05 2.31
N SER A 53 11.04 -9.83 3.14
CA SER A 53 10.47 -11.09 3.64
C SER A 53 9.34 -10.80 4.62
N LYS A 54 8.20 -11.41 4.39
CA LYS A 54 7.01 -11.31 5.24
C LYS A 54 6.76 -12.63 5.98
N ALA A 55 7.71 -13.03 6.82
CA ALA A 55 7.67 -14.33 7.52
C ALA A 55 6.34 -14.57 8.26
N GLY A 56 5.83 -13.57 8.98
CA GLY A 56 4.56 -13.65 9.69
C GLY A 56 3.36 -13.85 8.74
N LEU A 57 3.34 -13.15 7.61
CA LEU A 57 2.30 -13.32 6.60
C LEU A 57 2.35 -14.71 5.94
N ASN A 58 3.55 -15.22 5.66
CA ASN A 58 3.71 -16.58 5.12
C ASN A 58 3.18 -17.63 6.09
N THR A 59 3.52 -17.52 7.38
CA THR A 59 2.99 -18.40 8.43
C THR A 59 1.47 -18.29 8.53
N TRP A 60 0.91 -17.09 8.43
CA TRP A 60 -0.53 -16.88 8.42
C TRP A 60 -1.21 -17.58 7.22
N PHE A 61 -0.67 -17.43 5.99
CA PHE A 61 -1.22 -18.13 4.81
C PHE A 61 -1.17 -19.64 4.95
N GLN A 62 -0.07 -20.21 5.50
CA GLN A 62 0.04 -21.63 5.79
C GLN A 62 -1.02 -22.07 6.80
N THR A 63 -1.22 -21.30 7.87
CA THR A 63 -2.22 -21.58 8.90
C THR A 63 -3.63 -21.56 8.33
N GLU A 64 -3.99 -20.56 7.52
CA GLU A 64 -5.31 -20.48 6.89
C GLU A 64 -5.54 -21.63 5.88
N ALA A 65 -4.51 -22.08 5.17
CA ALA A 65 -4.60 -23.24 4.29
C ALA A 65 -4.85 -24.54 5.07
N ILE A 66 -4.18 -24.74 6.21
CA ILE A 66 -4.40 -25.91 7.09
C ILE A 66 -5.81 -25.88 7.68
N LYS A 67 -6.29 -24.72 8.15
CA LYS A 67 -7.66 -24.58 8.66
C LYS A 67 -8.69 -24.90 7.58
N ALA A 68 -8.54 -24.33 6.39
CA ALA A 68 -9.42 -24.60 5.26
C ALA A 68 -9.46 -26.09 4.91
N ALA A 69 -8.32 -26.78 4.95
CA ALA A 69 -8.25 -28.22 4.71
C ALA A 69 -8.97 -29.04 5.81
N ALA A 70 -8.81 -28.65 7.08
CA ALA A 70 -9.47 -29.32 8.21
C ALA A 70 -11.00 -29.17 8.19
N GLU A 71 -11.47 -27.98 7.78
CA GLU A 71 -12.91 -27.66 7.70
C GLU A 71 -13.58 -28.24 6.44
N ASN A 72 -12.80 -28.54 5.39
CA ASN A 72 -13.31 -28.99 4.10
C ASN A 72 -12.58 -30.26 3.62
N PRO A 73 -12.82 -31.42 4.23
CA PRO A 73 -12.13 -32.65 3.89
C PRO A 73 -12.33 -33.05 2.42
N ARG A 74 -11.36 -33.78 1.88
CA ARG A 74 -11.42 -34.31 0.53
C ARG A 74 -12.52 -35.35 0.42
N SER A 75 -13.36 -35.24 -0.61
CA SER A 75 -14.33 -36.28 -0.93
C SER A 75 -13.67 -37.49 -1.60
N LEU A 76 -14.29 -38.67 -1.50
CA LEU A 76 -13.75 -39.92 -2.06
C LEU A 76 -13.62 -39.87 -3.60
N GLN A 77 -14.38 -39.02 -4.27
CA GLN A 77 -14.42 -38.88 -5.73
C GLN A 77 -13.65 -37.67 -6.25
N GLU A 78 -13.12 -36.85 -5.35
CA GLU A 78 -12.39 -35.63 -5.73
C GLU A 78 -10.92 -35.96 -6.00
N GLU A 79 -10.42 -35.58 -7.18
CA GLU A 79 -9.00 -35.72 -7.50
C GLU A 79 -8.14 -34.85 -6.56
N GLU A 80 -6.97 -35.33 -6.21
CA GLU A 80 -6.07 -34.65 -5.25
C GLU A 80 -5.73 -33.21 -5.71
N LYS A 81 -5.48 -33.05 -7.00
CA LYS A 81 -5.18 -31.75 -7.60
C LYS A 81 -6.33 -30.75 -7.43
N ASP A 82 -7.56 -31.20 -7.62
CA ASP A 82 -8.76 -30.36 -7.53
C ASP A 82 -9.03 -30.00 -6.07
N TYR A 83 -8.86 -30.97 -5.14
CA TYR A 83 -8.90 -30.72 -3.71
C TYR A 83 -7.89 -29.64 -3.28
N ILE A 84 -6.61 -29.78 -3.65
CA ILE A 84 -5.57 -28.80 -3.32
C ILE A 84 -5.93 -27.42 -3.87
N SER A 85 -6.38 -27.35 -5.13
CA SER A 85 -6.78 -26.09 -5.77
C SER A 85 -7.93 -25.42 -5.02
N ARG A 86 -8.95 -26.18 -4.63
CA ARG A 86 -10.11 -25.72 -3.86
C ARG A 86 -9.69 -25.20 -2.48
N ILE A 87 -8.84 -25.91 -1.76
CA ILE A 87 -8.36 -25.49 -0.44
C ILE A 87 -7.54 -24.20 -0.52
N LEU A 88 -6.64 -24.09 -1.51
CA LEU A 88 -5.86 -22.87 -1.73
C LEU A 88 -6.74 -21.67 -2.11
N GLU A 89 -7.83 -21.89 -2.81
CA GLU A 89 -8.79 -20.84 -3.13
C GLU A 89 -9.57 -20.39 -1.87
N LEU A 90 -10.08 -21.36 -1.10
CA LEU A 90 -10.77 -21.09 0.15
C LEU A 90 -9.89 -20.34 1.16
N SER A 91 -8.62 -20.73 1.30
CA SER A 91 -7.67 -20.07 2.21
C SER A 91 -7.39 -18.60 1.83
N LYS A 92 -7.54 -18.22 0.54
CA LYS A 92 -7.32 -16.85 0.07
C LYS A 92 -8.51 -15.92 0.29
N ARG A 93 -9.72 -16.44 0.45
CA ARG A 93 -10.95 -15.63 0.57
C ARG A 93 -10.84 -14.59 1.69
N LYS A 94 -10.41 -15.00 2.86
CA LYS A 94 -10.25 -14.09 4.00
C LYS A 94 -9.28 -12.93 3.73
N SER A 95 -8.18 -13.21 3.03
CA SER A 95 -7.23 -12.17 2.61
C SER A 95 -7.83 -11.26 1.53
N GLN A 96 -8.57 -11.82 0.59
CA GLN A 96 -9.25 -11.04 -0.46
C GLN A 96 -10.32 -10.12 0.12
N ASP A 97 -11.11 -10.62 1.08
CA ASP A 97 -12.12 -9.83 1.77
C ASP A 97 -11.49 -8.70 2.60
N ALA A 98 -10.38 -8.98 3.28
CA ALA A 98 -9.63 -7.96 4.02
C ALA A 98 -9.05 -6.90 3.08
N MET A 99 -8.50 -7.28 1.92
CA MET A 99 -8.01 -6.33 0.91
C MET A 99 -9.15 -5.47 0.34
N ALA A 100 -10.29 -6.07 0.01
CA ALA A 100 -11.46 -5.34 -0.50
C ALA A 100 -11.98 -4.32 0.52
N ARG A 101 -12.08 -4.72 1.80
CA ARG A 101 -12.43 -3.78 2.89
C ARG A 101 -11.41 -2.66 3.03
N GLY A 102 -10.12 -2.98 2.94
CA GLY A 102 -9.05 -2.00 2.98
C GLY A 102 -9.20 -0.94 1.89
N THR A 103 -9.37 -1.38 0.64
CA THR A 103 -9.60 -0.47 -0.50
C THR A 103 -10.81 0.43 -0.27
N LEU A 104 -11.94 -0.15 0.16
CA LEU A 104 -13.16 0.62 0.42
C LEU A 104 -12.96 1.70 1.52
N ILE A 105 -12.19 1.39 2.58
CA ILE A 105 -11.87 2.36 3.64
C ILE A 105 -11.03 3.51 3.07
N HIS A 106 -10.01 3.22 2.26
CA HIS A 106 -9.20 4.24 1.61
C HIS A 106 -10.05 5.11 0.68
N ASP A 107 -10.91 4.51 -0.16
CA ASP A 107 -11.77 5.23 -1.10
C ASP A 107 -12.71 6.23 -0.38
N PHE A 108 -13.29 5.85 0.76
CA PHE A 108 -14.12 6.76 1.56
C PHE A 108 -13.33 7.92 2.17
N ILE A 109 -12.13 7.66 2.66
CA ILE A 109 -11.26 8.70 3.24
C ILE A 109 -10.77 9.64 2.13
N GLU A 110 -10.34 9.10 0.98
CA GLU A 110 -9.97 9.88 -0.20
C GLU A 110 -11.11 10.83 -0.62
N SER A 111 -12.32 10.29 -0.79
CA SER A 111 -13.50 11.05 -1.17
C SER A 111 -13.81 12.16 -0.16
N PHE A 112 -13.65 11.90 1.14
CA PHE A 112 -13.84 12.92 2.18
C PHE A 112 -12.87 14.09 2.02
N TYR A 113 -11.57 13.82 1.81
CA TYR A 113 -10.57 14.88 1.64
C TYR A 113 -10.64 15.56 0.26
N ASN A 114 -11.20 14.90 -0.76
CA ASN A 114 -11.57 15.51 -2.03
C ASN A 114 -12.83 16.38 -1.95
N GLN A 115 -13.54 16.38 -0.81
CA GLN A 115 -14.81 17.08 -0.60
C GLN A 115 -15.94 16.56 -1.52
N ASP A 116 -15.86 15.28 -1.91
CA ASP A 116 -16.92 14.62 -2.67
C ASP A 116 -18.16 14.43 -1.79
N TYR A 117 -19.34 14.65 -2.37
CA TYR A 117 -20.58 14.40 -1.66
C TYR A 117 -20.85 12.88 -1.59
N LEU A 118 -20.83 12.32 -0.38
CA LEU A 118 -21.18 10.93 -0.10
C LEU A 118 -22.35 10.90 0.89
N PRO A 119 -23.56 10.45 0.47
CA PRO A 119 -24.76 10.47 1.33
C PRO A 119 -24.62 9.58 2.57
N ASP A 120 -23.89 8.47 2.47
CA ASP A 120 -23.76 7.45 3.52
C ASP A 120 -22.28 7.27 3.96
N MET A 121 -21.63 8.37 4.37
CA MET A 121 -20.25 8.34 4.81
C MET A 121 -20.11 7.55 6.12
N PRO A 122 -19.24 6.51 6.18
CA PRO A 122 -19.03 5.70 7.38
C PRO A 122 -18.49 6.53 8.55
N ALA A 123 -18.89 6.18 9.77
CA ALA A 123 -18.51 6.91 10.98
C ALA A 123 -17.00 7.00 11.19
N TYR A 124 -16.22 5.96 10.83
CA TYR A 124 -14.77 5.96 10.99
C TYR A 124 -14.07 7.08 10.21
N VAL A 125 -14.66 7.59 9.11
CA VAL A 125 -14.06 8.68 8.32
C VAL A 125 -13.92 9.95 9.16
N ARG A 126 -14.97 10.31 9.92
CA ARG A 126 -14.92 11.46 10.83
C ARG A 126 -13.96 11.22 11.99
N VAL A 127 -13.93 10.01 12.53
CA VAL A 127 -12.97 9.65 13.60
C VAL A 127 -11.53 9.77 13.12
N VAL A 128 -11.25 9.40 11.86
CA VAL A 128 -9.93 9.59 11.23
C VAL A 128 -9.59 11.08 11.12
N ASP A 129 -10.50 11.90 10.60
CA ASP A 129 -10.27 13.35 10.46
C ASP A 129 -10.08 14.04 11.81
N ASP A 130 -10.89 13.72 12.80
CA ASP A 130 -10.78 14.23 14.17
C ASP A 130 -9.42 13.85 14.79
N ALA A 131 -8.98 12.60 14.63
CA ALA A 131 -7.69 12.13 15.13
C ALA A 131 -6.51 12.84 14.45
N ILE A 132 -6.54 12.96 13.11
CA ILE A 132 -5.52 13.65 12.31
C ILE A 132 -5.48 15.15 12.71
N THR A 133 -6.63 15.79 12.85
CA THR A 133 -6.73 17.21 13.24
C THR A 133 -6.23 17.42 14.66
N ALA A 134 -6.55 16.52 15.59
CA ALA A 134 -6.04 16.60 16.97
C ALA A 134 -4.51 16.45 17.04
N HIS A 135 -3.91 15.63 16.17
CA HIS A 135 -2.48 15.32 16.19
C HIS A 135 -1.62 16.32 15.42
N PHE A 136 -2.08 16.77 14.24
CA PHE A 136 -1.33 17.63 13.31
C PHE A 136 -1.88 19.06 13.19
N GLY A 137 -2.99 19.36 13.86
CA GLY A 137 -3.74 20.61 13.67
C GLY A 137 -4.53 20.63 12.35
N THR A 138 -5.31 21.69 12.17
CA THR A 138 -6.04 21.91 10.90
C THR A 138 -5.08 22.23 9.77
N GLN A 139 -5.09 21.42 8.73
CA GLN A 139 -4.19 21.52 7.58
C GLN A 139 -4.96 21.51 6.25
N LEU A 140 -4.28 21.89 5.16
CA LEU A 140 -4.74 21.72 3.79
C LEU A 140 -4.19 20.39 3.27
N TRP A 141 -5.03 19.38 3.33
CA TRP A 141 -4.68 18.03 2.92
C TRP A 141 -4.84 17.84 1.40
N ILE A 142 -3.96 17.06 0.82
CA ILE A 142 -3.97 16.63 -0.57
C ILE A 142 -4.03 15.11 -0.55
N PRO A 143 -5.18 14.49 -0.88
CA PRO A 143 -5.28 13.04 -0.97
C PRO A 143 -4.61 12.53 -2.25
N GLU A 144 -4.18 11.27 -2.22
CA GLU A 144 -3.72 10.50 -3.38
C GLU A 144 -2.62 11.20 -4.20
N GLN A 145 -1.69 11.89 -3.50
CA GLN A 145 -0.62 12.63 -4.16
C GLN A 145 0.37 11.69 -4.85
N SER A 146 0.37 11.70 -6.17
CA SER A 146 1.34 10.96 -6.99
C SER A 146 2.73 11.58 -6.92
N LEU A 147 3.75 10.73 -7.03
CA LEU A 147 5.15 11.12 -6.96
C LEU A 147 6.04 10.24 -7.84
N VAL A 148 7.19 10.78 -8.24
CA VAL A 148 8.26 10.04 -8.91
C VAL A 148 9.62 10.57 -8.45
N ASN A 149 10.59 9.67 -8.28
CA ASN A 149 11.96 9.99 -7.87
C ASN A 149 12.94 9.69 -8.98
N GLN A 150 14.02 10.48 -9.07
CA GLN A 150 15.10 10.31 -10.06
C GLN A 150 15.85 8.98 -9.87
N GLU A 151 15.84 8.40 -8.68
CA GLU A 151 16.36 7.05 -8.42
C GLU A 151 15.56 5.95 -9.13
N GLY A 152 14.43 6.28 -9.76
CA GLY A 152 13.64 5.38 -10.59
C GLY A 152 12.63 4.55 -9.81
N TYR A 153 11.85 5.20 -8.98
CA TYR A 153 10.64 4.68 -8.36
C TYR A 153 9.52 5.73 -8.37
N GLY A 154 8.29 5.29 -8.26
CA GLY A 154 7.13 6.16 -8.15
C GLY A 154 6.16 5.65 -7.09
N GLY A 155 5.13 6.42 -6.83
CA GLY A 155 4.13 6.05 -5.85
C GLY A 155 2.97 7.03 -5.78
N LYS A 156 2.05 6.72 -4.90
CA LYS A 156 0.93 7.57 -4.55
C LYS A 156 0.78 7.53 -3.03
N CYS A 157 0.86 8.70 -2.40
CA CYS A 157 0.73 8.87 -0.97
C CYS A 157 -0.74 9.10 -0.64
N ASP A 158 -1.26 8.42 0.39
CA ASP A 158 -2.68 8.47 0.71
C ASP A 158 -3.12 9.87 1.13
N LEU A 159 -2.32 10.56 1.99
CA LEU A 159 -2.63 11.91 2.41
C LEU A 159 -1.35 12.72 2.65
N TYR A 160 -1.31 13.92 2.08
CA TYR A 160 -0.15 14.81 2.14
C TYR A 160 -0.53 16.23 2.51
N CYS A 161 0.25 16.86 3.35
CA CYS A 161 0.21 18.30 3.59
C CYS A 161 1.56 18.93 3.26
N LYS A 162 1.55 19.94 2.37
CA LYS A 162 2.77 20.63 1.92
C LYS A 162 3.44 21.40 3.05
N PRO A 163 4.79 21.48 3.04
CA PRO A 163 5.52 22.41 3.90
C PRO A 163 5.07 23.86 3.70
N ARG A 164 5.11 24.63 4.78
CA ARG A 164 4.89 26.07 4.81
C ARG A 164 5.91 26.69 5.75
N HIS A 165 5.96 28.05 5.86
CA HIS A 165 7.00 28.80 6.56
C HIS A 165 7.48 28.16 7.90
N ASP A 166 6.58 27.82 8.81
CA ASP A 166 6.90 27.24 10.12
C ASP A 166 6.40 25.79 10.27
N PHE A 167 6.16 25.09 9.15
CA PHE A 167 5.58 23.75 9.14
C PHE A 167 6.28 22.88 8.09
N THR A 168 6.89 21.78 8.53
CA THR A 168 7.71 20.91 7.67
C THR A 168 6.91 20.03 6.70
N GLY A 169 5.58 20.04 6.82
CA GLY A 169 4.70 19.15 6.06
C GLY A 169 4.42 17.84 6.79
N VAL A 170 3.47 17.08 6.26
CA VAL A 170 3.10 15.75 6.79
C VAL A 170 2.83 14.79 5.64
N VAL A 171 3.31 13.56 5.76
CA VAL A 171 3.03 12.42 4.87
C VAL A 171 2.34 11.34 5.69
N ILE A 172 1.14 10.94 5.28
CA ILE A 172 0.34 9.92 5.97
C ILE A 172 0.06 8.77 5.02
N ASP A 173 0.10 7.57 5.57
CA ASP A 173 -0.28 6.34 4.90
C ASP A 173 -1.27 5.59 5.81
N PHE A 174 -2.45 5.27 5.27
CA PHE A 174 -3.52 4.58 5.99
C PHE A 174 -3.30 3.07 6.00
N LYS A 175 -3.57 2.45 7.13
CA LYS A 175 -3.50 0.99 7.30
C LYS A 175 -4.76 0.48 7.96
N THR A 176 -5.42 -0.49 7.32
CA THR A 176 -6.60 -1.13 7.89
C THR A 176 -6.22 -2.33 8.75
N THR A 177 -6.97 -2.54 9.81
CA THR A 177 -6.73 -3.64 10.76
C THR A 177 -8.05 -4.18 11.31
N GLU A 178 -8.04 -5.48 11.71
CA GLU A 178 -9.12 -6.09 12.51
C GLU A 178 -8.77 -6.14 14.01
N LYS A 179 -7.51 -5.80 14.37
CA LYS A 179 -7.05 -5.70 15.75
C LYS A 179 -7.31 -4.31 16.31
N SER A 180 -7.20 -4.14 17.63
CA SER A 180 -7.19 -2.81 18.23
C SER A 180 -5.99 -2.00 17.69
N PRO A 181 -6.23 -0.84 17.06
CA PRO A 181 -5.16 -0.07 16.44
C PRO A 181 -4.08 0.40 17.41
N GLY A 182 -4.43 0.63 18.71
CA GLY A 182 -3.48 1.06 19.74
C GLY A 182 -2.43 0.02 20.11
N ASP A 183 -2.67 -1.27 19.81
CA ASP A 183 -1.75 -2.37 20.10
C ASP A 183 -0.78 -2.67 18.95
N LEU A 184 -0.86 -1.92 17.85
CA LEU A 184 -0.05 -2.19 16.66
C LEU A 184 1.26 -1.42 16.68
N THR A 185 2.33 -2.13 16.30
CA THR A 185 3.62 -1.54 15.93
C THR A 185 3.79 -1.58 14.42
N PRO A 186 4.30 -0.50 13.80
CA PRO A 186 4.54 -0.49 12.37
C PRO A 186 5.50 -1.60 11.92
N TYR A 187 5.20 -2.21 10.80
CA TYR A 187 6.13 -3.11 10.13
C TYR A 187 7.19 -2.32 9.36
N THR A 188 8.33 -2.95 9.09
CA THR A 188 9.42 -2.32 8.33
C THR A 188 8.94 -1.78 6.98
N GLU A 189 8.03 -2.49 6.29
CA GLU A 189 7.47 -2.01 5.02
C GLU A 189 6.65 -0.72 5.14
N HIS A 190 6.03 -0.43 6.28
CA HIS A 190 5.30 0.82 6.51
C HIS A 190 6.29 1.99 6.62
N ILE A 191 7.38 1.80 7.35
CA ILE A 191 8.43 2.80 7.54
C ILE A 191 9.13 3.09 6.21
N THR A 192 9.55 2.06 5.48
CA THR A 192 10.21 2.19 4.17
C THR A 192 9.32 2.86 3.13
N GLN A 193 8.00 2.63 3.18
CA GLN A 193 7.02 3.24 2.30
C GLN A 193 6.94 4.75 2.56
N LEU A 194 6.71 5.15 3.81
CA LEU A 194 6.64 6.55 4.21
C LEU A 194 7.95 7.28 3.96
N ALA A 195 9.09 6.67 4.27
CA ALA A 195 10.41 7.25 4.03
C ALA A 195 10.66 7.52 2.53
N ALA A 196 10.28 6.59 1.64
CA ALA A 196 10.37 6.78 0.21
C ALA A 196 9.46 7.89 -0.32
N TYR A 197 8.24 8.02 0.21
CA TYR A 197 7.33 9.10 -0.15
C TYR A 197 7.83 10.47 0.35
N ARG A 198 8.28 10.51 1.60
CA ARG A 198 8.82 11.70 2.25
C ARG A 198 9.97 12.32 1.46
N GLU A 199 10.92 11.49 1.00
CA GLU A 199 12.09 11.95 0.25
C GLU A 199 11.73 12.75 -1.00
N VAL A 200 10.62 12.39 -1.66
CA VAL A 200 10.16 13.08 -2.86
C VAL A 200 9.28 14.28 -2.54
N LEU A 201 8.33 14.11 -1.61
CA LEU A 201 7.31 15.12 -1.35
C LEU A 201 7.81 16.27 -0.49
N ALA A 202 8.53 15.95 0.59
CA ALA A 202 9.12 16.90 1.52
C ALA A 202 10.10 16.19 2.46
N PRO A 203 11.42 16.26 2.24
CA PRO A 203 12.43 15.48 2.99
C PRO A 203 12.44 15.68 4.50
N ASN A 204 11.87 16.77 5.00
CA ASN A 204 11.76 17.09 6.44
C ASN A 204 10.33 16.94 6.98
N ALA A 205 9.39 16.39 6.21
CA ALA A 205 8.02 16.22 6.66
C ALA A 205 7.94 15.21 7.82
N ARG A 206 6.98 15.44 8.72
CA ARG A 206 6.54 14.42 9.68
C ARG A 206 5.86 13.28 8.94
N CYS A 207 6.06 12.05 9.40
CA CYS A 207 5.49 10.87 8.75
C CYS A 207 4.73 10.02 9.74
N ALA A 208 3.52 9.60 9.40
CA ALA A 208 2.71 8.76 10.26
C ALA A 208 1.95 7.67 9.51
N ASN A 209 1.82 6.50 10.13
CA ASN A 209 0.79 5.54 9.77
C ASN A 209 -0.46 5.80 10.62
N VAL A 210 -1.60 5.85 9.99
CA VAL A 210 -2.90 5.91 10.64
C VAL A 210 -3.57 4.54 10.51
N TYR A 211 -3.69 3.84 11.64
CA TYR A 211 -4.32 2.52 11.71
C TYR A 211 -5.81 2.66 11.97
N ILE A 212 -6.63 1.98 11.19
CA ILE A 212 -8.08 2.12 11.19
C ILE A 212 -8.73 0.74 11.31
N ASN A 213 -9.56 0.55 12.33
CA ASN A 213 -10.49 -0.56 12.40
C ASN A 213 -11.87 -0.11 11.93
N GLY A 214 -12.21 -0.42 10.68
CA GLY A 214 -13.48 0.00 10.08
C GLY A 214 -14.72 -0.69 10.69
N THR A 215 -14.54 -1.69 11.57
CA THR A 215 -15.64 -2.37 12.28
C THR A 215 -15.94 -1.71 13.62
N THR A 216 -14.89 -1.37 14.39
CA THR A 216 -15.02 -0.74 15.72
C THR A 216 -14.97 0.79 15.66
N ASN A 217 -14.60 1.37 14.52
CA ASN A 217 -14.29 2.79 14.32
C ASN A 217 -13.11 3.30 15.17
N GLU A 218 -12.28 2.39 15.70
CA GLU A 218 -11.07 2.77 16.43
C GLU A 218 -10.00 3.24 15.46
N VAL A 219 -9.30 4.30 15.85
CA VAL A 219 -8.19 4.90 15.07
C VAL A 219 -7.00 5.14 15.99
N SER A 220 -5.81 4.86 15.51
CA SER A 220 -4.55 5.20 16.21
C SER A 220 -3.55 5.77 15.22
N ILE A 221 -2.80 6.78 15.63
CA ILE A 221 -1.75 7.42 14.84
C ILE A 221 -0.40 7.01 15.43
N TYR A 222 0.46 6.48 14.58
CA TYR A 222 1.85 6.19 14.90
C TYR A 222 2.75 7.10 14.07
N GLU A 223 3.31 8.13 14.70
CA GLU A 223 4.29 9.01 14.06
C GLU A 223 5.70 8.44 14.21
N HIS A 224 6.43 8.41 13.10
CA HIS A 224 7.79 7.87 13.05
C HIS A 224 8.83 8.94 13.42
N ASP A 225 9.84 8.52 14.19
CA ASP A 225 10.99 9.36 14.48
C ASP A 225 11.93 9.50 13.29
N GLU A 226 12.76 10.53 13.32
CA GLU A 226 13.68 10.89 12.24
C GLU A 226 14.71 9.78 11.94
N GLN A 227 15.18 9.05 12.96
CA GLN A 227 16.15 7.97 12.75
C GLN A 227 15.51 6.78 12.05
N SER A 228 14.31 6.38 12.47
CA SER A 228 13.54 5.33 11.83
C SER A 228 13.27 5.63 10.36
N LEU A 229 12.95 6.89 10.01
CA LEU A 229 12.72 7.29 8.64
C LEU A 229 14.01 7.27 7.79
N ARG A 230 15.15 7.71 8.35
CA ARG A 230 16.44 7.60 7.65
C ARG A 230 16.82 6.15 7.38
N ASP A 231 16.76 5.30 8.40
CA ASP A 231 17.06 3.87 8.27
C ASP A 231 16.09 3.20 7.28
N GLY A 232 14.81 3.57 7.34
CA GLY A 232 13.78 3.11 6.42
C GLY A 232 14.07 3.48 4.97
N TYR A 233 14.56 4.69 4.70
CA TYR A 233 14.94 5.10 3.35
C TYR A 233 16.17 4.35 2.85
N GLU A 234 17.18 4.13 3.69
CA GLU A 234 18.35 3.32 3.34
C GLU A 234 17.98 1.88 3.00
N ILE A 235 17.11 1.27 3.80
CA ILE A 235 16.56 -0.06 3.51
C ILE A 235 15.86 -0.03 2.15
N PHE A 236 15.00 0.96 1.90
CA PHE A 236 14.27 1.10 0.64
C PHE A 236 15.19 1.21 -0.58
N LEU A 237 16.25 2.00 -0.53
CA LEU A 237 17.24 2.12 -1.61
C LEU A 237 17.93 0.79 -1.92
N ASN A 238 18.26 0.00 -0.90
CA ASN A 238 18.81 -1.32 -1.08
C ASN A 238 17.81 -2.28 -1.75
N LEU A 239 16.53 -2.23 -1.35
CA LEU A 239 15.47 -3.01 -2.00
C LEU A 239 15.26 -2.60 -3.46
N LEU A 240 15.30 -1.30 -3.76
CA LEU A 240 15.24 -0.77 -5.11
C LEU A 240 16.38 -1.31 -5.97
N LYS A 241 17.60 -1.32 -5.43
CA LYS A 241 18.79 -1.89 -6.10
C LYS A 241 18.60 -3.38 -6.39
N VAL A 242 18.15 -4.15 -5.40
CA VAL A 242 17.84 -5.58 -5.56
C VAL A 242 16.77 -5.77 -6.64
N TYR A 243 15.68 -5.00 -6.59
CA TYR A 243 14.59 -5.06 -7.57
C TYR A 243 15.09 -4.78 -8.99
N LYS A 244 15.87 -3.71 -9.19
CA LYS A 244 16.43 -3.36 -10.50
C LYS A 244 17.37 -4.44 -11.05
N LEU A 245 18.28 -4.96 -10.22
CA LEU A 245 19.21 -6.02 -10.62
C LEU A 245 18.47 -7.32 -11.01
N ARG A 246 17.53 -7.78 -10.18
CA ARG A 246 16.73 -8.99 -10.45
C ARG A 246 15.93 -8.87 -11.73
N ASN A 247 15.40 -7.70 -12.01
CA ASN A 247 14.53 -7.44 -13.14
C ASN A 247 15.26 -6.89 -14.35
N LYS A 248 16.58 -6.65 -14.30
CA LYS A 248 17.39 -6.09 -15.41
C LYS A 248 16.80 -4.76 -15.92
N LEU A 249 16.56 -3.82 -14.99
CA LEU A 249 16.05 -2.47 -15.24
C LEU A 249 17.14 -1.40 -15.06
N LEU A 250 18.38 -1.76 -15.25
CA LEU A 250 19.54 -0.85 -15.19
C LEU A 250 19.75 -0.21 -16.55
#